data_d670620a8bbf99a7d463a307f416b513
#
_entry.id   d670620a8bbf99a7d463a307f416b513
#
_cell.length_a   1.000
_cell.length_b   1.000
_cell.length_c   1.000
_cell.angle_alpha   90.00
_cell.angle_beta   90.00
_cell.angle_gamma   90.00
#
_symmetry.space_group_name_H-M   'P 1'
#
loop_
_entity.id
_entity.type
_entity.pdbx_description
1 polymer ?
#
loop_
_entity_poly.entity_id
_entity_poly.type
_entity_poly.pdbx_seq_one_letter_code
_entity_poly.pdbx_strand_id
1 'polypeptide(L)'
;QEMSIVMDMDMIYDLKMLRPDKNTRLKSLYEKYIGRMDEAQRAAWDKFYTPIIDDFYKQNLQGKELANWKFQRYMRDYMKTVKSLDDNVGRVLDYLKEKGLLDNTLVVYTSDQGFFLGEHGWFDKRFMYEECQRMPMIVRYPKAIKAGSTSNAIAMNIDFAPTFLDFAGVEIPEDIQGVSLKPVLTNEGN
;
A
#
# COMPACT_ATOMS: atom_id res chain seq x y z
N GLN A 1 12.03 -13.09 -12.47
CA GLN A 1 11.70 -12.44 -11.21
C GLN A 1 10.34 -12.95 -10.73
N GLU A 2 10.27 -13.37 -9.48
CA GLU A 2 9.16 -14.12 -8.92
C GLU A 2 7.98 -13.18 -8.64
N MET A 3 6.82 -13.45 -9.24
CA MET A 3 5.63 -12.61 -9.11
C MET A 3 4.31 -13.37 -9.12
N SER A 4 4.33 -14.67 -9.43
CA SER A 4 3.11 -15.48 -9.46
C SER A 4 2.68 -15.91 -8.06
N ILE A 5 1.40 -15.73 -7.74
CA ILE A 5 0.82 -16.21 -6.47
C ILE A 5 0.96 -17.72 -6.33
N VAL A 6 0.86 -18.44 -7.43
CA VAL A 6 0.90 -19.92 -7.42
C VAL A 6 2.30 -20.43 -7.16
N MET A 7 3.29 -19.92 -7.88
CA MET A 7 4.64 -20.47 -7.90
C MET A 7 5.62 -19.74 -7.02
N ASP A 8 5.53 -18.42 -6.95
CA ASP A 8 6.60 -17.56 -6.43
C ASP A 8 6.27 -16.94 -5.07
N MET A 9 4.99 -16.82 -4.70
CA MET A 9 4.59 -16.32 -3.39
C MET A 9 5.13 -17.26 -2.30
N ASP A 10 6.06 -16.75 -1.51
CA ASP A 10 6.75 -17.54 -0.51
C ASP A 10 5.91 -17.74 0.75
N MET A 11 5.83 -19.00 1.20
CA MET A 11 5.03 -19.35 2.38
C MET A 11 5.58 -18.74 3.67
N ILE A 12 6.87 -18.41 3.71
CA ILE A 12 7.55 -17.93 4.91
C ILE A 12 7.61 -16.40 4.93
N TYR A 13 8.14 -15.80 3.85
CA TYR A 13 8.34 -14.36 3.77
C TYR A 13 7.03 -13.61 3.55
N ASP A 14 6.25 -14.06 2.56
CA ASP A 14 5.03 -13.35 2.17
C ASP A 14 3.85 -13.71 3.08
N LEU A 15 3.72 -14.99 3.46
CA LEU A 15 2.54 -15.49 4.15
C LEU A 15 2.75 -15.79 5.65
N LYS A 16 3.99 -15.72 6.15
CA LYS A 16 4.35 -15.94 7.57
C LYS A 16 4.03 -17.36 8.09
N MET A 17 4.04 -18.38 7.20
CA MET A 17 3.66 -19.77 7.52
C MET A 17 4.86 -20.63 7.91
N LEU A 18 5.70 -20.14 8.79
CA LEU A 18 6.91 -20.82 9.22
C LEU A 18 6.67 -21.78 10.39
N ARG A 19 7.09 -23.05 10.21
CA ARG A 19 7.27 -24.00 11.33
C ARG A 19 8.76 -24.24 11.58
N PRO A 20 9.29 -23.81 12.71
CA PRO A 20 10.72 -23.93 13.02
C PRO A 20 11.19 -25.37 13.23
N ASP A 21 10.28 -26.31 13.48
CA ASP A 21 10.53 -27.71 13.81
C ASP A 21 10.91 -28.60 12.63
N LYS A 22 10.70 -28.14 11.38
CA LYS A 22 10.80 -29.03 10.20
C LYS A 22 11.97 -28.77 9.24
N ASN A 23 12.73 -27.66 9.39
CA ASN A 23 13.85 -27.37 8.49
C ASN A 23 14.86 -26.39 9.10
N THR A 24 16.13 -26.78 9.14
CA THR A 24 17.25 -25.98 9.72
C THR A 24 17.48 -24.65 8.99
N ARG A 25 17.29 -24.61 7.66
CA ARG A 25 17.41 -23.36 6.89
C ARG A 25 16.29 -22.37 7.25
N LEU A 26 15.11 -22.89 7.50
CA LEU A 26 13.94 -22.12 7.90
C LEU A 26 14.04 -21.63 9.34
N LYS A 27 14.74 -22.38 10.22
CA LYS A 27 14.99 -21.95 11.59
C LYS A 27 15.81 -20.65 11.63
N SER A 28 16.84 -20.52 10.80
CA SER A 28 17.65 -19.29 10.75
C SER A 28 16.87 -18.08 10.24
N LEU A 29 15.93 -18.28 9.32
CA LEU A 29 15.03 -17.23 8.85
C LEU A 29 14.01 -16.83 9.92
N TYR A 30 13.45 -17.79 10.61
CA TYR A 30 12.56 -17.56 11.74
C TYR A 30 13.25 -16.73 12.84
N GLU A 31 14.46 -17.13 13.22
CA GLU A 31 15.26 -16.42 14.22
C GLU A 31 15.60 -14.99 13.78
N LYS A 32 15.85 -14.78 12.47
CA LYS A 32 16.11 -13.45 11.92
C LYS A 32 14.90 -12.52 12.01
N TYR A 33 13.68 -13.03 11.78
CA TYR A 33 12.46 -12.22 11.81
C TYR A 33 11.88 -12.08 13.21
N ILE A 34 11.86 -13.16 13.96
CA ILE A 34 11.20 -13.25 15.26
C ILE A 34 12.17 -12.99 16.42
N GLY A 35 13.46 -13.26 16.22
CA GLY A 35 14.49 -13.02 17.23
C GLY A 35 14.74 -11.54 17.58
N ARG A 36 14.12 -10.61 16.83
CA ARG A 36 14.15 -9.17 17.15
C ARG A 36 12.96 -8.73 18.00
N MET A 37 11.97 -9.58 18.16
CA MET A 37 10.78 -9.30 18.95
C MET A 37 11.11 -9.42 20.45
N ASP A 38 10.60 -8.48 21.24
CA ASP A 38 10.55 -8.65 22.67
C ASP A 38 9.52 -9.74 23.06
N GLU A 39 9.46 -10.08 24.34
CA GLU A 39 8.61 -11.15 24.86
C GLU A 39 7.11 -10.88 24.57
N ALA A 40 6.67 -9.64 24.74
CA ALA A 40 5.26 -9.25 24.50
C ALA A 40 4.90 -9.32 23.02
N GLN A 41 5.77 -8.83 22.15
CA GLN A 41 5.63 -8.91 20.70
C GLN A 41 5.61 -10.37 20.24
N ARG A 42 6.50 -11.19 20.81
CA ARG A 42 6.57 -12.62 20.52
C ARG A 42 5.30 -13.35 20.92
N ALA A 43 4.81 -13.11 22.14
CA ALA A 43 3.57 -13.71 22.62
C ALA A 43 2.37 -13.32 21.75
N ALA A 44 2.28 -12.05 21.33
CA ALA A 44 1.24 -11.59 20.42
C ALA A 44 1.34 -12.25 19.03
N TRP A 45 2.55 -12.39 18.50
CA TRP A 45 2.81 -13.11 17.24
C TRP A 45 2.37 -14.56 17.31
N ASP A 46 2.84 -15.29 18.31
CA ASP A 46 2.53 -16.72 18.48
C ASP A 46 1.03 -16.95 18.69
N LYS A 47 0.37 -16.12 19.49
CA LYS A 47 -1.08 -16.16 19.68
C LYS A 47 -1.85 -16.00 18.38
N PHE A 48 -1.38 -15.15 17.47
CA PHE A 48 -2.05 -14.86 16.20
C PHE A 48 -1.69 -15.87 15.12
N TYR A 49 -0.42 -16.15 14.89
CA TYR A 49 0.03 -16.94 13.75
C TYR A 49 0.00 -18.46 13.99
N THR A 50 0.26 -18.94 15.20
CA THR A 50 0.33 -20.38 15.48
C THR A 50 -0.95 -21.12 15.09
N PRO A 51 -2.17 -20.66 15.43
CA PRO A 51 -3.39 -21.34 15.02
C PRO A 51 -3.56 -21.40 13.50
N ILE A 52 -3.16 -20.35 12.79
CA ILE A 52 -3.26 -20.28 11.33
C ILE A 52 -2.28 -21.25 10.68
N ILE A 53 -1.05 -21.31 11.19
CA ILE A 53 0.00 -22.21 10.72
C ILE A 53 -0.42 -23.66 10.94
N ASP A 54 -0.93 -23.98 12.11
CA ASP A 54 -1.37 -25.34 12.45
C ASP A 54 -2.54 -25.80 11.58
N ASP A 55 -3.51 -24.94 11.37
CA ASP A 55 -4.65 -25.22 10.49
C ASP A 55 -4.20 -25.44 9.04
N PHE A 56 -3.34 -24.57 8.51
CA PHE A 56 -2.80 -24.71 7.16
C PHE A 56 -2.11 -26.08 6.94
N TYR A 57 -1.23 -26.47 7.86
CA TYR A 57 -0.50 -27.73 7.72
C TYR A 57 -1.38 -28.98 7.91
N LYS A 58 -2.50 -28.86 8.63
CA LYS A 58 -3.49 -29.94 8.74
C LYS A 58 -4.26 -30.17 7.44
N GLN A 59 -4.54 -29.09 6.69
CA GLN A 59 -5.32 -29.15 5.45
C GLN A 59 -4.59 -29.85 4.30
N ASN A 60 -3.24 -29.85 4.29
CA ASN A 60 -2.40 -30.46 3.25
C ASN A 60 -2.81 -30.06 1.82
N LEU A 61 -3.09 -28.78 1.61
CA LEU A 61 -3.63 -28.23 0.36
C LEU A 61 -2.64 -28.35 -0.79
N GLN A 62 -3.16 -28.58 -2.00
CA GLN A 62 -2.39 -28.71 -3.23
C GLN A 62 -3.08 -27.97 -4.40
N GLY A 63 -2.32 -27.68 -5.44
CA GLY A 63 -2.83 -27.14 -6.70
C GLY A 63 -3.70 -25.89 -6.52
N LYS A 64 -4.91 -25.92 -7.08
CA LYS A 64 -5.84 -24.77 -7.05
C LYS A 64 -6.30 -24.38 -5.65
N GLU A 65 -6.47 -25.34 -4.77
CA GLU A 65 -6.88 -25.09 -3.38
C GLU A 65 -5.77 -24.36 -2.62
N LEU A 66 -4.52 -24.76 -2.79
CA LEU A 66 -3.35 -24.07 -2.22
C LEU A 66 -3.23 -22.66 -2.78
N ALA A 67 -3.39 -22.45 -4.09
CA ALA A 67 -3.34 -21.14 -4.71
C ALA A 67 -4.41 -20.19 -4.15
N ASN A 68 -5.65 -20.69 -4.02
CA ASN A 68 -6.75 -19.93 -3.43
C ASN A 68 -6.47 -19.60 -1.95
N TRP A 69 -5.96 -20.55 -1.19
CA TRP A 69 -5.60 -20.30 0.21
C TRP A 69 -4.51 -19.24 0.34
N LYS A 70 -3.44 -19.31 -0.47
CA LYS A 70 -2.38 -18.30 -0.53
C LYS A 70 -2.95 -16.91 -0.80
N PHE A 71 -3.79 -16.78 -1.83
CA PHE A 71 -4.45 -15.53 -2.19
C PHE A 71 -5.29 -14.97 -1.04
N GLN A 72 -6.16 -15.78 -0.44
CA GLN A 72 -7.02 -15.36 0.67
C GLN A 72 -6.19 -14.94 1.90
N ARG A 73 -5.12 -15.66 2.19
CA ARG A 73 -4.22 -15.34 3.30
C ARG A 73 -3.51 -14.01 3.06
N TYR A 74 -2.97 -13.82 1.87
CA TYR A 74 -2.29 -12.60 1.46
C TYR A 74 -3.22 -11.39 1.53
N MET A 75 -4.41 -11.49 0.94
CA MET A 75 -5.40 -10.42 0.93
C MET A 75 -5.87 -10.03 2.33
N ARG A 76 -6.01 -10.97 3.25
CA ARG A 76 -6.36 -10.65 4.64
C ARG A 76 -5.29 -9.79 5.34
N ASP A 77 -4.03 -10.07 5.12
CA ASP A 77 -2.95 -9.26 5.72
C ASP A 77 -2.81 -7.91 5.01
N TYR A 78 -2.96 -7.88 3.69
CA TYR A 78 -3.00 -6.64 2.92
C TYR A 78 -4.13 -5.71 3.41
N MET A 79 -5.35 -6.21 3.52
CA MET A 79 -6.51 -5.42 3.96
C MET A 79 -6.38 -4.93 5.41
N LYS A 80 -5.69 -5.65 6.29
CA LYS A 80 -5.37 -5.15 7.64
C LYS A 80 -4.43 -3.95 7.59
N THR A 81 -3.45 -3.98 6.69
CA THR A 81 -2.55 -2.84 6.46
C THR A 81 -3.32 -1.64 5.92
N VAL A 82 -4.21 -1.86 4.93
CA VAL A 82 -5.09 -0.81 4.38
C VAL A 82 -5.98 -0.21 5.48
N LYS A 83 -6.57 -1.06 6.35
CA LYS A 83 -7.39 -0.58 7.47
C LYS A 83 -6.59 0.28 8.44
N SER A 84 -5.36 -0.13 8.77
CA SER A 84 -4.48 0.66 9.64
C SER A 84 -4.09 1.99 9.00
N LEU A 85 -3.84 2.01 7.68
CA LEU A 85 -3.56 3.24 6.95
C LEU A 85 -4.77 4.18 6.97
N ASP A 86 -5.96 3.67 6.67
CA ASP A 86 -7.22 4.43 6.68
C ASP A 86 -7.47 5.09 8.05
N ASP A 87 -7.33 4.34 9.14
CA ASP A 87 -7.47 4.85 10.50
C ASP A 87 -6.48 5.99 10.80
N ASN A 88 -5.24 5.87 10.34
CA ASN A 88 -4.22 6.89 10.58
C ASN A 88 -4.43 8.12 9.69
N VAL A 89 -4.88 7.98 8.45
CA VAL A 89 -5.30 9.11 7.61
C VAL A 89 -6.45 9.85 8.28
N GLY A 90 -7.47 9.12 8.78
CA GLY A 90 -8.57 9.70 9.55
C GLY A 90 -8.08 10.54 10.73
N ARG A 91 -7.15 10.01 11.54
CA ARG A 91 -6.55 10.74 12.67
C ARG A 91 -5.86 12.04 12.26
N VAL A 92 -5.17 12.05 11.12
CA VAL A 92 -4.52 13.28 10.60
C VAL A 92 -5.57 14.31 10.19
N LEU A 93 -6.63 13.88 9.50
CA LEU A 93 -7.72 14.77 9.08
C LEU A 93 -8.48 15.34 10.29
N ASP A 94 -8.75 14.52 11.30
CA ASP A 94 -9.39 14.96 12.55
C ASP A 94 -8.52 15.99 13.30
N TYR A 95 -7.22 15.75 13.37
CA TYR A 95 -6.28 16.71 13.95
C TYR A 95 -6.27 18.07 13.21
N LEU A 96 -6.22 18.05 11.87
CA LEU A 96 -6.27 19.26 11.06
C LEU A 96 -7.60 20.03 11.28
N LYS A 97 -8.70 19.31 11.40
CA LYS A 97 -10.02 19.87 11.69
C LYS A 97 -10.06 20.50 13.08
N GLU A 98 -9.60 19.77 14.09
CA GLU A 98 -9.55 20.26 15.50
C GLU A 98 -8.72 21.53 15.64
N LYS A 99 -7.62 21.63 14.89
CA LYS A 99 -6.75 22.81 14.88
C LYS A 99 -7.22 23.95 13.97
N GLY A 100 -8.35 23.80 13.27
CA GLY A 100 -8.84 24.78 12.32
C GLY A 100 -7.97 24.95 11.07
N LEU A 101 -7.14 23.97 10.77
CA LEU A 101 -6.17 23.99 9.66
C LEU A 101 -6.70 23.32 8.39
N LEU A 102 -7.72 22.45 8.50
CA LEU A 102 -8.15 21.55 7.43
C LEU A 102 -8.53 22.29 6.14
N ASP A 103 -9.15 23.46 6.22
CA ASP A 103 -9.57 24.22 5.03
C ASP A 103 -8.46 25.08 4.42
N ASN A 104 -7.33 25.19 5.11
CA ASN A 104 -6.14 25.87 4.61
C ASN A 104 -4.95 24.90 4.39
N THR A 105 -5.24 23.62 4.27
CA THR A 105 -4.25 22.58 4.00
C THR A 105 -4.62 21.89 2.69
N LEU A 106 -3.68 21.84 1.74
CA LEU A 106 -3.76 20.99 0.58
C LEU A 106 -3.51 19.56 1.02
N VAL A 107 -4.54 18.74 1.01
CA VAL A 107 -4.45 17.30 1.35
C VAL A 107 -4.39 16.50 0.07
N VAL A 108 -3.35 15.70 -0.09
CA VAL A 108 -3.15 14.81 -1.23
C VAL A 108 -3.00 13.39 -0.74
N TYR A 109 -3.82 12.48 -1.25
CA TYR A 109 -3.69 11.04 -1.05
C TYR A 109 -3.34 10.38 -2.38
N THR A 110 -2.19 9.74 -2.43
CA THR A 110 -1.68 9.07 -3.64
C THR A 110 -0.67 7.98 -3.26
N SER A 111 -0.08 7.34 -4.26
CA SER A 111 1.01 6.38 -4.11
C SER A 111 2.11 6.68 -5.14
N ASP A 112 3.31 6.20 -4.88
CA ASP A 112 4.45 6.25 -5.82
C ASP A 112 4.31 5.25 -6.97
N GLN A 113 3.49 4.21 -6.78
CA GLN A 113 3.26 3.12 -7.73
C GLN A 113 1.96 2.38 -7.43
N GLY A 114 1.48 1.63 -8.42
CA GLY A 114 0.41 0.65 -8.22
C GLY A 114 0.91 -0.70 -7.73
N PHE A 115 0.04 -1.72 -7.75
CA PHE A 115 0.35 -3.03 -7.18
C PHE A 115 -0.61 -4.09 -7.71
N PHE A 116 -0.11 -5.28 -8.05
CA PHE A 116 -0.94 -6.44 -8.37
C PHE A 116 -1.46 -7.10 -7.09
N LEU A 117 -2.76 -7.30 -7.04
CA LEU A 117 -3.45 -7.96 -5.93
C LEU A 117 -4.09 -9.29 -6.34
N GLY A 118 -3.54 -9.94 -7.34
CA GLY A 118 -4.02 -11.20 -7.90
C GLY A 118 -4.41 -11.11 -9.36
N GLU A 119 -4.49 -9.92 -9.93
CA GLU A 119 -4.70 -9.72 -11.36
C GLU A 119 -3.62 -10.46 -12.13
N HIS A 120 -4.01 -11.10 -13.22
CA HIS A 120 -3.12 -11.96 -14.04
C HIS A 120 -2.48 -13.13 -13.27
N GLY A 121 -2.94 -13.43 -12.05
CA GLY A 121 -2.30 -14.39 -11.14
C GLY A 121 -1.02 -13.86 -10.47
N TRP A 122 -0.77 -12.57 -10.53
CA TRP A 122 0.44 -11.95 -10.01
C TRP A 122 0.23 -11.21 -8.69
N PHE A 123 1.34 -10.94 -8.01
CA PHE A 123 1.45 -10.02 -6.87
C PHE A 123 2.71 -9.16 -7.03
N ASP A 124 2.88 -8.11 -6.19
CA ASP A 124 3.98 -7.16 -6.33
C ASP A 124 3.76 -6.15 -7.50
N LYS A 125 4.78 -5.53 -8.08
CA LYS A 125 4.71 -4.28 -8.84
C LYS A 125 5.79 -4.15 -9.94
N ARG A 126 6.14 -5.23 -10.62
CA ARG A 126 7.36 -5.27 -11.44
C ARG A 126 7.12 -5.19 -12.95
N PHE A 127 5.88 -5.18 -13.39
CA PHE A 127 5.51 -5.07 -14.80
C PHE A 127 4.75 -3.78 -15.09
N MET A 128 4.91 -3.26 -16.31
CA MET A 128 4.27 -2.02 -16.77
C MET A 128 2.84 -2.29 -17.24
N TYR A 129 1.98 -2.68 -16.32
CA TYR A 129 0.54 -2.86 -16.52
C TYR A 129 -0.23 -1.77 -15.76
N GLU A 130 -1.50 -1.58 -16.09
CA GLU A 130 -2.38 -0.60 -15.44
C GLU A 130 -2.33 -0.71 -13.92
N GLU A 131 -2.36 -1.93 -13.39
CA GLU A 131 -2.34 -2.21 -11.95
C GLU A 131 -1.09 -1.67 -11.25
N CYS A 132 0.03 -1.57 -11.98
CA CYS A 132 1.29 -1.01 -11.46
C CYS A 132 1.48 0.46 -11.75
N GLN A 133 0.81 1.01 -12.76
CA GLN A 133 0.99 2.39 -13.20
C GLN A 133 -0.13 3.33 -12.76
N ARG A 134 -1.33 2.80 -12.55
CA ARG A 134 -2.49 3.59 -12.16
C ARG A 134 -2.66 3.64 -10.66
N MET A 135 -2.17 4.71 -10.06
CA MET A 135 -2.35 4.99 -8.64
C MET A 135 -3.61 5.81 -8.39
N PRO A 136 -4.23 5.67 -7.22
CA PRO A 136 -5.25 6.64 -6.80
C PRO A 136 -4.60 8.00 -6.62
N MET A 137 -5.31 9.06 -7.03
CA MET A 137 -4.96 10.44 -6.71
C MET A 137 -6.20 11.18 -6.24
N ILE A 138 -6.24 11.54 -4.97
CA ILE A 138 -7.33 12.30 -4.36
C ILE A 138 -6.74 13.59 -3.80
N VAL A 139 -7.30 14.71 -4.20
CA VAL A 139 -6.84 16.03 -3.76
C VAL A 139 -7.98 16.79 -3.13
N ARG A 140 -7.74 17.37 -1.94
CA ARG A 140 -8.69 18.21 -1.24
C ARG A 140 -8.06 19.55 -0.90
N TYR A 141 -8.65 20.64 -1.39
CA TYR A 141 -8.36 22.02 -0.98
C TYR A 141 -9.60 22.88 -1.26
N PRO A 142 -10.52 23.04 -0.28
CA PRO A 142 -11.85 23.61 -0.51
C PRO A 142 -11.81 25.07 -0.97
N LYS A 143 -10.71 25.77 -0.75
CA LYS A 143 -10.55 27.18 -1.21
C LYS A 143 -10.42 27.31 -2.73
N ALA A 144 -9.99 26.25 -3.42
CA ALA A 144 -9.73 26.32 -4.87
C ALA A 144 -10.25 25.09 -5.63
N ILE A 145 -10.43 23.94 -4.99
CA ILE A 145 -10.82 22.69 -5.65
C ILE A 145 -12.29 22.41 -5.33
N LYS A 146 -13.11 22.27 -6.37
CA LYS A 146 -14.52 21.94 -6.23
C LYS A 146 -14.69 20.50 -5.74
N ALA A 147 -15.47 20.33 -4.69
CA ALA A 147 -15.78 19.00 -4.15
C ALA A 147 -16.52 18.14 -5.18
N GLY A 148 -16.13 16.86 -5.28
CA GLY A 148 -16.73 15.89 -6.19
C GLY A 148 -16.33 16.08 -7.67
N SER A 149 -15.39 16.97 -7.99
CA SER A 149 -14.84 17.07 -9.34
C SER A 149 -13.93 15.89 -9.66
N THR A 150 -13.91 15.52 -10.95
CA THR A 150 -13.03 14.47 -11.48
C THR A 150 -12.34 14.97 -12.74
N SER A 151 -11.16 14.42 -13.04
CA SER A 151 -10.43 14.71 -14.27
C SER A 151 -9.84 13.43 -14.84
N ASN A 152 -9.74 13.38 -16.17
CA ASN A 152 -9.06 12.33 -16.92
C ASN A 152 -7.64 12.75 -17.37
N ALA A 153 -7.15 13.87 -16.88
CA ALA A 153 -5.79 14.31 -17.18
C ALA A 153 -4.76 13.29 -16.65
N ILE A 154 -3.69 13.10 -17.38
CA ILE A 154 -2.56 12.29 -16.92
C ILE A 154 -1.82 13.10 -15.87
N ALA A 155 -1.60 12.49 -14.71
CA ALA A 155 -0.79 13.02 -13.62
C ALA A 155 0.37 12.05 -13.34
N MET A 156 1.57 12.59 -13.21
CA MET A 156 2.78 11.81 -12.94
C MET A 156 3.42 12.22 -11.61
N ASN A 157 4.25 11.36 -11.05
CA ASN A 157 4.95 11.64 -9.79
C ASN A 157 5.82 12.91 -9.85
N ILE A 158 6.37 13.23 -11.02
CA ILE A 158 7.16 14.45 -11.23
C ILE A 158 6.34 15.74 -11.18
N ASP A 159 5.01 15.66 -11.32
CA ASP A 159 4.11 16.81 -11.31
C ASP A 159 3.77 17.28 -9.88
N PHE A 160 4.05 16.47 -8.85
CA PHE A 160 3.69 16.84 -7.48
C PHE A 160 4.47 18.04 -6.96
N ALA A 161 5.80 18.06 -7.18
CA ALA A 161 6.62 19.16 -6.71
C ALA A 161 6.20 20.53 -7.30
N PRO A 162 6.08 20.69 -8.63
CA PRO A 162 5.63 21.96 -9.21
C PRO A 162 4.18 22.29 -8.79
N THR A 163 3.31 21.29 -8.61
CA THR A 163 1.94 21.52 -8.11
C THR A 163 1.94 22.10 -6.69
N PHE A 164 2.76 21.57 -5.79
CA PHE A 164 2.84 22.06 -4.41
C PHE A 164 3.41 23.48 -4.34
N LEU A 165 4.44 23.78 -5.14
CA LEU A 165 5.01 25.12 -5.22
C LEU A 165 3.97 26.13 -5.74
N ASP A 166 3.22 25.77 -6.78
CA ASP A 166 2.17 26.61 -7.35
C ASP A 166 1.04 26.90 -6.36
N PHE A 167 0.55 25.90 -5.62
CA PHE A 167 -0.43 26.12 -4.56
C PHE A 167 0.11 26.96 -3.41
N ALA A 168 1.40 26.88 -3.15
CA ALA A 168 2.08 27.69 -2.13
C ALA A 168 2.38 29.12 -2.60
N GLY A 169 2.19 29.44 -3.89
CA GLY A 169 2.53 30.74 -4.48
C GLY A 169 4.04 30.96 -4.58
N VAL A 170 4.82 29.89 -4.67
CA VAL A 170 6.28 29.88 -4.82
C VAL A 170 6.63 29.65 -6.29
N GLU A 171 7.63 30.38 -6.78
CA GLU A 171 8.13 30.22 -8.14
C GLU A 171 8.64 28.78 -8.38
N ILE A 172 8.23 28.20 -9.51
CA ILE A 172 8.66 26.85 -9.90
C ILE A 172 10.04 26.99 -10.57
N PRO A 173 11.09 26.32 -10.04
CA PRO A 173 12.40 26.35 -10.66
C PRO A 173 12.39 25.78 -12.09
N GLU A 174 13.19 26.39 -13.00
CA GLU A 174 13.22 26.00 -14.42
C GLU A 174 13.75 24.58 -14.67
N ASP A 175 14.51 24.01 -13.74
CA ASP A 175 15.07 22.66 -13.81
C ASP A 175 14.09 21.55 -13.38
N ILE A 176 12.91 21.91 -12.88
CA ILE A 176 11.84 20.94 -12.59
C ILE A 176 11.19 20.48 -13.91
N GLN A 177 11.19 19.16 -14.16
CA GLN A 177 10.69 18.56 -15.39
C GLN A 177 9.16 18.39 -15.42
N GLY A 178 8.51 18.28 -14.27
CA GLY A 178 7.06 18.12 -14.17
C GLY A 178 6.30 19.43 -14.45
N VAL A 179 4.98 19.33 -14.52
CA VAL A 179 4.08 20.47 -14.70
C VAL A 179 3.13 20.61 -13.51
N SER A 180 2.71 21.83 -13.20
CA SER A 180 1.68 22.03 -12.17
C SER A 180 0.35 21.45 -12.61
N LEU A 181 -0.26 20.64 -11.75
CA LEU A 181 -1.62 20.14 -11.92
C LEU A 181 -2.69 21.11 -11.42
N LYS A 182 -2.30 22.25 -10.85
CA LYS A 182 -3.24 23.24 -10.29
C LYS A 182 -4.30 23.67 -11.30
N PRO A 183 -3.99 24.01 -12.58
CA PRO A 183 -5.02 24.38 -13.55
C PRO A 183 -6.06 23.27 -13.78
N VAL A 184 -5.62 22.00 -13.78
CA VAL A 184 -6.51 20.83 -13.91
C VAL A 184 -7.38 20.66 -12.66
N LEU A 185 -6.79 20.82 -11.47
CA LEU A 185 -7.47 20.64 -10.18
C LEU A 185 -8.47 21.75 -9.89
N THR A 186 -8.23 22.98 -10.35
CA THR A 186 -9.11 24.15 -10.15
C THR A 186 -10.11 24.35 -11.30
N ASN A 187 -10.09 23.52 -12.36
CA ASN A 187 -10.86 23.66 -13.60
C ASN A 187 -10.57 24.96 -14.38
N GLU A 188 -9.40 25.53 -14.23
CA GLU A 188 -8.95 26.71 -15.00
C GLU A 188 -8.41 26.32 -16.39
N GLY A 189 -8.25 25.02 -16.66
CA GLY A 189 -7.69 24.46 -17.89
C GLY A 189 -8.69 23.78 -18.83
N ASN A 190 -10.00 23.99 -18.67
CA ASN A 190 -11.04 23.47 -19.58
C ASN A 190 -11.61 24.59 -20.45
#